data_051854e26988b05b1b4db2065ebd1979
#
_entry.id   051854e26988b05b1b4db2065ebd1979
#
_cell.length_a   1.000
_cell.length_b   1.000
_cell.length_c   1.000
_cell.angle_alpha   90.00
_cell.angle_beta   90.00
_cell.angle_gamma   90.00
#
_symmetry.space_group_name_H-M   'P 1'
#
loop_
_entity.id
_entity.type
_entity.pdbx_description
1 polymer ?
#
loop_
_entity_poly.entity_id
_entity_poly.type
_entity_poly.pdbx_seq_one_letter_code
_entity_poly.pdbx_strand_id
1 'polypeptide(L)'
;MRPTVKQLDHLIIRIDDPWPLFELLSETLQLPIAWPLRSYPSFMSGGITLGNLYLEILSCEPPHATSSRSAQDAQFAAIAFETGSISESVRELRRRGIPHGPVVPYVETGADGKKTKLYANSILGKLLGRSFWIDYMIFMGRLPGASAMANPGAGGALVRWGMKKVMNGQLVFLVEYAYGEFKDLPHWSEFASHDEKRAADRASLEARRGGALGCRYVQEVVAGVTDLEETRERWRQFLGSDAETAPGVWEISDGPAVRLVSAPESGIQALVLKVSSLEKAKTFLSEKGMLGASKDGQTRIAPEKSYGLDVRLVE
;
A
#
# COMPACT_ATOMS: atom_id res chain seq x y z
N MET A 1 24.20 -8.96 0.04
CA MET A 1 23.90 -7.51 -0.21
C MET A 1 23.10 -6.99 1.00
N ARG A 2 23.32 -5.72 1.45
CA ARG A 2 22.50 -5.22 2.57
C ARG A 2 21.05 -5.03 2.07
N PRO A 3 20.03 -5.50 2.82
CA PRO A 3 18.64 -5.30 2.42
C PRO A 3 18.29 -3.80 2.45
N THR A 4 17.65 -3.31 1.40
CA THR A 4 17.17 -1.91 1.32
C THR A 4 15.82 -1.73 2.02
N VAL A 5 15.12 -2.83 2.23
CA VAL A 5 13.78 -2.87 2.82
C VAL A 5 13.67 -3.99 3.85
N LYS A 6 12.79 -3.85 4.81
CA LYS A 6 12.42 -4.88 5.77
C LYS A 6 11.33 -5.79 5.20
N GLN A 7 10.27 -5.17 4.67
CA GLN A 7 9.13 -5.87 4.08
C GLN A 7 8.27 -4.97 3.21
N LEU A 8 7.34 -5.57 2.47
CA LEU A 8 6.20 -4.85 1.90
C LEU A 8 5.25 -4.50 3.05
N ASP A 9 4.98 -3.21 3.25
CA ASP A 9 4.24 -2.69 4.40
C ASP A 9 2.76 -2.52 4.11
N HIS A 10 2.42 -1.75 3.08
CA HIS A 10 1.03 -1.52 2.70
C HIS A 10 0.82 -1.33 1.20
N LEU A 11 -0.41 -1.58 0.77
CA LEU A 11 -0.95 -1.12 -0.50
C LEU A 11 -1.87 0.06 -0.26
N ILE A 12 -1.71 1.12 -1.06
CA ILE A 12 -2.69 2.20 -1.11
C ILE A 12 -3.76 1.84 -2.13
N ILE A 13 -5.01 1.90 -1.69
CA ILE A 13 -6.20 1.82 -2.54
C ILE A 13 -6.78 3.23 -2.63
N ARG A 14 -6.80 3.81 -3.82
CA ARG A 14 -7.42 5.09 -4.08
C ARG A 14 -8.87 4.91 -4.48
N ILE A 15 -9.75 5.67 -3.87
CA ILE A 15 -11.17 5.76 -4.19
C ILE A 15 -11.67 7.16 -3.82
N ASP A 16 -12.63 7.72 -4.55
CA ASP A 16 -13.10 9.09 -4.26
C ASP A 16 -13.95 9.13 -2.99
N ASP A 17 -14.89 8.17 -2.78
CA ASP A 17 -15.60 7.98 -1.51
C ASP A 17 -15.06 6.74 -0.80
N PRO A 18 -14.29 6.89 0.29
CA PRO A 18 -13.64 5.77 0.95
C PRO A 18 -14.55 5.00 1.92
N TRP A 19 -15.68 5.59 2.36
CA TRP A 19 -16.53 5.00 3.39
C TRP A 19 -17.09 3.63 2.99
N PRO A 20 -17.72 3.46 1.80
CA PRO A 20 -18.34 2.18 1.47
C PRO A 20 -17.32 1.04 1.34
N LEU A 21 -16.12 1.31 0.82
CA LEU A 21 -15.06 0.30 0.75
C LEU A 21 -14.51 -0.03 2.14
N PHE A 22 -14.34 0.97 3.00
CA PHE A 22 -13.88 0.76 4.37
C PHE A 22 -14.87 -0.10 5.17
N GLU A 23 -16.18 0.18 5.07
CA GLU A 23 -17.26 -0.62 5.69
C GLU A 23 -17.32 -2.04 5.10
N LEU A 24 -17.16 -2.20 3.78
CA LEU A 24 -17.07 -3.51 3.16
C LEU A 24 -15.98 -4.36 3.82
N LEU A 25 -14.77 -3.80 3.97
CA LEU A 25 -13.64 -4.53 4.51
C LEU A 25 -13.75 -4.76 6.02
N SER A 26 -14.17 -3.75 6.79
CA SER A 26 -14.20 -3.82 8.25
C SER A 26 -15.46 -4.49 8.82
N GLU A 27 -16.63 -4.27 8.22
CA GLU A 27 -17.91 -4.75 8.75
C GLU A 27 -18.41 -6.00 8.01
N THR A 28 -18.44 -5.97 6.67
CA THR A 28 -18.93 -7.11 5.90
C THR A 28 -17.92 -8.25 5.89
N LEU A 29 -16.63 -7.98 5.57
CA LEU A 29 -15.57 -8.98 5.60
C LEU A 29 -14.98 -9.17 7.00
N GLN A 30 -15.32 -8.34 7.97
CA GLN A 30 -14.92 -8.41 9.37
C GLN A 30 -13.40 -8.40 9.60
N LEU A 31 -12.66 -7.75 8.70
CA LEU A 31 -11.22 -7.61 8.82
C LEU A 31 -10.86 -6.57 9.90
N PRO A 32 -9.73 -6.73 10.62
CA PRO A 32 -9.36 -5.81 11.69
C PRO A 32 -9.01 -4.43 11.14
N ILE A 33 -9.51 -3.39 11.79
CA ILE A 33 -9.12 -2.00 11.54
C ILE A 33 -7.73 -1.77 12.14
N ALA A 34 -6.78 -1.35 11.32
CA ALA A 34 -5.45 -0.92 11.76
C ALA A 34 -5.48 0.53 12.27
N TRP A 35 -6.14 1.42 11.50
CA TRP A 35 -6.46 2.77 11.95
C TRP A 35 -7.80 3.21 11.35
N PRO A 36 -8.61 3.96 12.13
CA PRO A 36 -9.93 4.37 11.68
C PRO A 36 -9.85 5.33 10.50
N LEU A 37 -10.88 5.31 9.66
CA LEU A 37 -11.00 6.26 8.57
C LEU A 37 -11.17 7.68 9.13
N ARG A 38 -10.26 8.57 8.78
CA ARG A 38 -10.21 9.97 9.27
C ARG A 38 -9.95 10.95 8.14
N SER A 39 -10.46 12.16 8.32
CA SER A 39 -10.16 13.29 7.44
C SER A 39 -8.89 14.00 7.91
N TYR A 40 -8.01 14.25 6.96
CA TYR A 40 -6.85 15.12 7.09
C TYR A 40 -7.05 16.37 6.22
N PRO A 41 -6.25 17.43 6.35
CA PRO A 41 -6.50 18.66 5.59
C PRO A 41 -6.58 18.52 4.06
N SER A 42 -5.92 17.50 3.49
CA SER A 42 -5.82 17.30 2.03
C SER A 42 -6.29 15.94 1.54
N PHE A 43 -6.64 15.01 2.42
CA PHE A 43 -7.04 13.65 2.06
C PHE A 43 -7.83 13.00 3.20
N MET A 44 -8.45 11.85 2.91
CA MET A 44 -8.97 10.94 3.92
C MET A 44 -8.17 9.64 3.86
N SER A 45 -7.87 9.03 5.00
CA SER A 45 -7.20 7.73 5.06
C SER A 45 -7.74 6.88 6.20
N GLY A 46 -7.86 5.58 5.95
CA GLY A 46 -8.14 4.54 6.92
C GLY A 46 -7.43 3.25 6.54
N GLY A 47 -7.10 2.42 7.51
CA GLY A 47 -6.32 1.20 7.30
C GLY A 47 -6.97 -0.06 7.82
N ILE A 48 -6.86 -1.13 7.04
CA ILE A 48 -7.26 -2.49 7.38
C ILE A 48 -6.00 -3.34 7.43
N THR A 49 -5.83 -4.15 8.48
CA THR A 49 -4.73 -5.11 8.52
C THR A 49 -5.15 -6.48 8.02
N LEU A 50 -4.26 -7.11 7.25
CA LEU A 50 -4.35 -8.49 6.79
C LEU A 50 -3.25 -9.36 7.46
N GLY A 51 -2.73 -8.88 8.62
CA GLY A 51 -1.71 -9.54 9.41
C GLY A 51 -0.28 -9.30 8.92
N ASN A 52 -0.01 -9.49 7.64
CA ASN A 52 1.30 -9.26 7.03
C ASN A 52 1.34 -8.09 6.04
N LEU A 53 0.21 -7.42 5.81
CA LEU A 53 0.07 -6.27 4.91
C LEU A 53 -1.06 -5.38 5.41
N TYR A 54 -0.94 -4.06 5.21
CA TYR A 54 -2.07 -3.15 5.35
C TYR A 54 -2.68 -2.80 3.99
N LEU A 55 -3.99 -2.60 4.00
CA LEU A 55 -4.70 -1.89 2.94
C LEU A 55 -5.02 -0.49 3.45
N GLU A 56 -4.34 0.51 2.93
CA GLU A 56 -4.65 1.91 3.17
C GLU A 56 -5.69 2.38 2.14
N ILE A 57 -6.90 2.68 2.60
CA ILE A 57 -7.96 3.25 1.78
C ILE A 57 -7.80 4.77 1.82
N LEU A 58 -7.55 5.38 0.66
CA LEU A 58 -7.19 6.79 0.55
C LEU A 58 -8.08 7.50 -0.45
N SER A 59 -8.65 8.64 -0.04
CA SER A 59 -9.30 9.61 -0.90
C SER A 59 -8.52 10.92 -0.94
N CYS A 60 -8.26 11.42 -2.15
CA CYS A 60 -7.68 12.75 -2.35
C CYS A 60 -8.75 13.84 -2.54
N GLU A 61 -10.04 13.51 -2.40
CA GLU A 61 -11.14 14.49 -2.45
C GLU A 61 -11.40 15.08 -1.06
N PRO A 62 -11.82 16.36 -0.99
CA PRO A 62 -12.21 16.94 0.30
C PRO A 62 -13.47 16.24 0.83
N PRO A 63 -13.63 16.11 2.17
CA PRO A 63 -14.70 15.33 2.83
C PRO A 63 -16.14 15.76 2.48
N HIS A 64 -16.32 16.90 1.82
CA HIS A 64 -17.62 17.51 1.51
C HIS A 64 -17.83 17.77 0.01
N ALA A 65 -16.97 17.23 -0.85
CA ALA A 65 -17.25 17.25 -2.28
C ALA A 65 -18.46 16.35 -2.53
N THR A 66 -19.66 16.93 -2.53
CA THR A 66 -20.88 16.26 -3.00
C THR A 66 -20.74 15.99 -4.49
N SER A 67 -19.95 15.00 -4.84
CA SER A 67 -19.96 14.50 -6.19
C SER A 67 -21.16 13.56 -6.32
N SER A 68 -22.14 13.94 -7.11
CA SER A 68 -23.19 13.09 -7.67
C SER A 68 -22.56 12.06 -8.63
N ARG A 69 -21.49 11.39 -8.19
CA ARG A 69 -20.78 10.40 -9.01
C ARG A 69 -21.31 9.02 -8.69
N SER A 70 -21.74 8.32 -9.74
CA SER A 70 -21.89 6.87 -9.74
C SER A 70 -20.70 6.23 -9.02
N ALA A 71 -20.94 5.14 -8.30
CA ALA A 71 -19.90 4.38 -7.60
C ALA A 71 -18.62 4.31 -8.45
N GLN A 72 -17.60 5.05 -8.03
CA GLN A 72 -16.33 5.07 -8.75
C GLN A 72 -15.54 3.84 -8.35
N ASP A 73 -14.90 3.21 -9.34
CA ASP A 73 -14.02 2.08 -9.09
C ASP A 73 -12.83 2.49 -8.23
N ALA A 74 -12.54 1.66 -7.26
CA ALA A 74 -11.31 1.74 -6.50
C ALA A 74 -10.14 1.27 -7.37
N GLN A 75 -8.95 1.77 -7.07
CA GLN A 75 -7.74 1.39 -7.78
C GLN A 75 -6.62 1.12 -6.78
N PHE A 76 -5.90 0.01 -6.96
CA PHE A 76 -4.61 -0.15 -6.31
C PHE A 76 -3.66 0.94 -6.82
N ALA A 77 -3.21 1.82 -5.96
CA ALA A 77 -2.55 3.06 -6.34
C ALA A 77 -1.05 3.05 -6.10
N ALA A 78 -0.58 2.40 -5.05
CA ALA A 78 0.83 2.38 -4.67
C ALA A 78 1.21 1.17 -3.83
N ILE A 79 2.52 0.87 -3.84
CA ILE A 79 3.17 -0.10 -2.96
C ILE A 79 4.15 0.64 -2.05
N ALA A 80 4.05 0.43 -0.75
CA ALA A 80 5.00 0.93 0.23
C ALA A 80 5.85 -0.19 0.80
N PHE A 81 7.17 0.04 0.86
CA PHE A 81 8.12 -0.85 1.53
C PHE A 81 8.65 -0.19 2.79
N GLU A 82 8.54 -0.88 3.92
CA GLU A 82 9.14 -0.41 5.17
C GLU A 82 10.64 -0.65 5.18
N THR A 83 11.38 0.31 5.72
CA THR A 83 12.83 0.25 5.89
C THR A 83 13.23 0.39 7.36
N GLY A 84 14.41 -0.12 7.72
CA GLY A 84 14.98 0.12 9.04
C GLY A 84 15.60 1.51 9.19
N SER A 85 16.12 2.05 8.09
CA SER A 85 16.66 3.41 7.98
C SER A 85 16.52 3.88 6.55
N ILE A 86 15.63 4.84 6.32
CA ILE A 86 15.36 5.36 4.98
C ILE A 86 16.60 6.05 4.39
N SER A 87 17.40 6.71 5.22
CA SER A 87 18.63 7.36 4.79
C SER A 87 19.69 6.37 4.30
N GLU A 88 19.82 5.21 4.97
CA GLU A 88 20.72 4.14 4.51
C GLU A 88 20.17 3.47 3.26
N SER A 89 18.88 3.19 3.23
CA SER A 89 18.22 2.59 2.06
C SER A 89 18.37 3.47 0.82
N VAL A 90 18.12 4.77 0.92
CA VAL A 90 18.28 5.72 -0.20
C VAL A 90 19.74 5.80 -0.65
N ARG A 91 20.72 5.75 0.28
CA ARG A 91 22.15 5.71 -0.09
C ARG A 91 22.49 4.44 -0.89
N GLU A 92 21.96 3.30 -0.47
CA GLU A 92 22.16 2.02 -1.17
C GLU A 92 21.45 2.01 -2.53
N LEU A 93 20.23 2.53 -2.63
CA LEU A 93 19.50 2.67 -3.90
C LEU A 93 20.28 3.54 -4.90
N ARG A 94 20.86 4.64 -4.43
CA ARG A 94 21.73 5.50 -5.27
C ARG A 94 22.93 4.73 -5.79
N ARG A 95 23.59 3.92 -4.94
CA ARG A 95 24.72 3.08 -5.34
C ARG A 95 24.33 2.04 -6.40
N ARG A 96 23.07 1.53 -6.34
CA ARG A 96 22.51 0.56 -7.30
C ARG A 96 21.92 1.22 -8.55
N GLY A 97 21.95 2.55 -8.67
CA GLY A 97 21.39 3.28 -9.82
C GLY A 97 19.86 3.32 -9.86
N ILE A 98 19.17 3.02 -8.75
CA ILE A 98 17.70 3.12 -8.67
C ILE A 98 17.30 4.59 -8.50
N PRO A 99 16.49 5.15 -9.43
CA PRO A 99 15.99 6.51 -9.31
C PRO A 99 15.10 6.65 -8.08
N HIS A 100 15.34 7.69 -7.28
CA HIS A 100 14.55 7.97 -6.08
C HIS A 100 14.40 9.47 -5.85
N GLY A 101 13.31 9.86 -5.19
CA GLY A 101 13.07 11.20 -4.69
C GLY A 101 13.88 11.52 -3.43
N PRO A 102 13.76 12.74 -2.91
CA PRO A 102 14.28 13.09 -1.60
C PRO A 102 13.58 12.30 -0.49
N VAL A 103 14.23 12.21 0.66
CA VAL A 103 13.58 11.75 1.89
C VAL A 103 12.72 12.89 2.42
N VAL A 104 11.41 12.67 2.49
CA VAL A 104 10.44 13.66 2.96
C VAL A 104 9.92 13.22 4.32
N PRO A 105 10.24 13.93 5.42
CA PRO A 105 9.68 13.65 6.73
C PRO A 105 8.25 14.18 6.82
N TYR A 106 7.36 13.40 7.40
CA TYR A 106 6.07 13.87 7.88
C TYR A 106 6.22 14.25 9.35
N VAL A 107 5.93 15.51 9.64
CA VAL A 107 6.09 16.10 10.97
C VAL A 107 4.75 16.64 11.43
N GLU A 108 4.32 16.24 12.60
CA GLU A 108 3.16 16.78 13.27
C GLU A 108 3.58 17.77 14.35
N THR A 109 2.76 18.81 14.57
CA THR A 109 3.01 19.78 15.64
C THR A 109 1.96 19.56 16.72
N GLY A 110 2.41 19.11 17.89
CA GLY A 110 1.55 18.89 19.05
C GLY A 110 0.96 20.20 19.59
N ALA A 111 -0.02 20.09 20.48
CA ALA A 111 -0.64 21.23 21.14
C ALA A 111 0.35 22.07 21.95
N ASP A 112 1.45 21.49 22.38
CA ASP A 112 2.59 22.14 23.07
C ASP A 112 3.56 22.87 22.11
N GLY A 113 3.28 22.85 20.80
CA GLY A 113 4.15 23.42 19.76
C GLY A 113 5.35 22.55 19.39
N LYS A 114 5.53 21.40 20.04
CA LYS A 114 6.62 20.47 19.73
C LYS A 114 6.39 19.79 18.39
N LYS A 115 7.40 19.85 17.53
CA LYS A 115 7.41 19.15 16.24
C LYS A 115 7.93 17.74 16.40
N THR A 116 7.15 16.80 15.89
CA THR A 116 7.42 15.38 16.00
C THR A 116 7.39 14.71 14.64
N LYS A 117 8.48 14.04 14.26
CA LYS A 117 8.54 13.23 13.04
C LYS A 117 7.75 11.94 13.28
N LEU A 118 6.70 11.69 12.51
CA LEU A 118 5.91 10.47 12.60
C LEU A 118 6.45 9.38 11.68
N TYR A 119 6.77 9.76 10.45
CA TYR A 119 7.36 8.88 9.45
C TYR A 119 8.16 9.71 8.44
N ALA A 120 8.92 9.03 7.60
CA ALA A 120 9.54 9.60 6.41
C ALA A 120 9.31 8.69 5.23
N ASN A 121 9.21 9.27 4.03
CA ASN A 121 9.06 8.50 2.80
C ASN A 121 10.04 8.97 1.72
N SER A 122 10.24 8.12 0.70
CA SER A 122 10.96 8.45 -0.53
C SER A 122 10.37 7.67 -1.70
N ILE A 123 9.94 8.39 -2.73
CA ILE A 123 9.37 7.80 -3.96
C ILE A 123 10.48 7.15 -4.76
N LEU A 124 10.21 5.95 -5.31
CA LEU A 124 11.10 5.21 -6.19
C LEU A 124 10.61 5.29 -7.64
N GLY A 125 11.54 5.52 -8.58
CA GLY A 125 11.23 5.55 -10.02
C GLY A 125 11.46 4.22 -10.70
N LYS A 126 10.71 3.98 -11.77
CA LYS A 126 10.91 2.90 -12.75
C LYS A 126 10.79 1.46 -12.24
N LEU A 127 10.21 1.23 -11.08
CA LEU A 127 10.00 -0.13 -10.54
C LEU A 127 8.75 -0.82 -11.08
N LEU A 128 7.73 -0.06 -11.48
CA LEU A 128 6.53 -0.56 -12.16
C LEU A 128 6.36 0.14 -13.51
N GLY A 129 7.41 0.07 -14.34
CA GLY A 129 7.43 0.72 -15.65
C GLY A 129 7.92 2.18 -15.61
N ARG A 130 7.76 2.89 -16.72
CA ARG A 130 8.15 4.30 -16.87
C ARG A 130 6.94 5.18 -16.70
N SER A 131 6.89 5.93 -15.63
CA SER A 131 5.87 6.94 -15.38
C SER A 131 6.47 8.33 -15.47
N PHE A 132 6.07 9.10 -16.47
CA PHE A 132 6.47 10.50 -16.60
C PHE A 132 6.18 11.29 -15.31
N TRP A 133 5.03 11.06 -14.69
CA TRP A 133 4.62 11.78 -13.49
C TRP A 133 5.47 11.43 -12.27
N ILE A 134 5.87 10.17 -12.13
CA ILE A 134 6.77 9.74 -11.05
C ILE A 134 8.17 10.35 -11.26
N ASP A 135 8.71 10.26 -12.48
CA ASP A 135 10.00 10.86 -12.80
C ASP A 135 9.97 12.39 -12.62
N TYR A 136 8.87 13.05 -13.00
CA TYR A 136 8.65 14.48 -12.77
C TYR A 136 8.62 14.81 -11.27
N MET A 137 7.88 14.06 -10.45
CA MET A 137 7.82 14.28 -8.99
C MET A 137 9.18 14.08 -8.32
N ILE A 138 9.96 13.06 -8.76
CA ILE A 138 11.32 12.84 -8.29
C ILE A 138 12.21 14.04 -8.65
N PHE A 139 12.11 14.53 -9.88
CA PHE A 139 12.86 15.71 -10.34
C PHE A 139 12.49 16.96 -9.56
N MET A 140 11.18 17.27 -9.46
CA MET A 140 10.68 18.44 -8.73
C MET A 140 11.05 18.42 -7.26
N GLY A 141 11.00 17.24 -6.62
CA GLY A 141 11.38 17.07 -5.23
C GLY A 141 12.86 17.30 -4.93
N ARG A 142 13.72 17.32 -5.96
CA ARG A 142 15.15 17.63 -5.84
C ARG A 142 15.48 19.12 -5.99
N LEU A 143 14.50 19.93 -6.39
CA LEU A 143 14.71 21.38 -6.53
C LEU A 143 14.78 22.06 -5.15
N PRO A 144 15.62 23.09 -4.98
CA PRO A 144 15.65 23.89 -3.76
C PRO A 144 14.24 24.45 -3.44
N GLY A 145 13.77 24.25 -2.21
CA GLY A 145 12.44 24.71 -1.77
C GLY A 145 11.30 23.72 -2.04
N ALA A 146 11.50 22.63 -2.76
CA ALA A 146 10.46 21.62 -3.02
C ALA A 146 9.97 20.91 -1.75
N SER A 147 10.77 20.85 -0.68
CA SER A 147 10.36 20.33 0.62
C SER A 147 9.18 21.13 1.24
N ALA A 148 9.04 22.41 0.89
CA ALA A 148 7.88 23.21 1.30
C ALA A 148 6.59 22.81 0.55
N MET A 149 6.69 22.29 -0.67
CA MET A 149 5.56 21.78 -1.45
C MET A 149 5.11 20.38 -0.99
N ALA A 150 5.99 19.62 -0.35
CA ALA A 150 5.68 18.32 0.23
C ALA A 150 4.90 18.42 1.55
N ASN A 151 4.80 19.62 2.11
CA ASN A 151 4.00 19.87 3.31
C ASN A 151 2.53 20.12 2.90
N PRO A 152 1.57 19.27 3.27
CA PRO A 152 0.19 19.31 2.74
C PRO A 152 -0.60 20.58 3.06
N GLY A 153 -0.06 21.48 3.87
CA GLY A 153 -0.71 22.73 4.28
C GLY A 153 -0.74 23.87 3.24
N ALA A 154 0.11 23.85 2.22
CA ALA A 154 0.20 24.96 1.25
C ALA A 154 -0.13 24.46 -0.17
N GLY A 155 -1.31 24.77 -0.69
CA GLY A 155 -1.68 24.51 -2.07
C GLY A 155 -2.49 23.24 -2.34
N GLY A 156 -3.46 22.93 -1.48
CA GLY A 156 -4.23 21.67 -1.50
C GLY A 156 -4.75 21.17 -2.85
N ALA A 157 -5.15 22.05 -3.78
CA ALA A 157 -5.62 21.60 -5.09
C ALA A 157 -4.51 21.06 -6.00
N LEU A 158 -3.34 21.69 -6.00
CA LEU A 158 -2.19 21.26 -6.80
C LEU A 158 -1.60 19.96 -6.26
N VAL A 159 -1.52 19.83 -4.93
CA VAL A 159 -1.08 18.59 -4.27
C VAL A 159 -2.04 17.44 -4.59
N ARG A 160 -3.35 17.64 -4.47
CA ARG A 160 -4.37 16.64 -4.84
C ARG A 160 -4.27 16.22 -6.30
N TRP A 161 -4.16 17.20 -7.21
CA TRP A 161 -3.98 16.91 -8.63
C TRP A 161 -2.70 16.10 -8.90
N GLY A 162 -1.58 16.49 -8.30
CA GLY A 162 -0.32 15.77 -8.40
C GLY A 162 -0.41 14.35 -7.85
N MET A 163 -1.00 14.17 -6.66
CA MET A 163 -1.22 12.86 -6.07
C MET A 163 -2.08 11.97 -6.97
N LYS A 164 -3.18 12.47 -7.54
CA LYS A 164 -4.01 11.69 -8.49
C LYS A 164 -3.23 11.23 -9.73
N LYS A 165 -2.25 12.00 -10.20
CA LYS A 165 -1.42 11.63 -11.36
C LYS A 165 -0.34 10.61 -11.03
N VAL A 166 0.18 10.65 -9.82
CA VAL A 166 1.24 9.74 -9.34
C VAL A 166 0.67 8.43 -8.82
N MET A 167 -0.50 8.49 -8.16
CA MET A 167 -1.20 7.32 -7.62
C MET A 167 -2.06 6.64 -8.67
N ASN A 168 -1.42 5.99 -9.63
CA ASN A 168 -2.04 5.31 -10.77
C ASN A 168 -1.71 3.81 -10.85
N GLY A 169 -1.31 3.21 -9.72
CA GLY A 169 -0.92 1.81 -9.64
C GLY A 169 0.56 1.55 -9.91
N GLN A 170 1.34 2.57 -10.29
CA GLN A 170 2.76 2.44 -10.60
C GLN A 170 3.67 3.00 -9.50
N LEU A 171 3.11 3.66 -8.50
CA LEU A 171 3.88 4.29 -7.43
C LEU A 171 4.47 3.22 -6.51
N VAL A 172 5.77 3.28 -6.31
CA VAL A 172 6.50 2.51 -5.30
C VAL A 172 7.26 3.51 -4.43
N PHE A 173 7.22 3.33 -3.12
CA PHE A 173 7.95 4.21 -2.21
C PHE A 173 8.46 3.47 -0.98
N LEU A 174 9.46 4.05 -0.33
CA LEU A 174 9.96 3.62 0.97
C LEU A 174 9.26 4.40 2.08
N VAL A 175 9.05 3.74 3.21
CA VAL A 175 8.58 4.35 4.44
C VAL A 175 9.44 3.91 5.64
N GLU A 176 9.73 4.84 6.54
CA GLU A 176 10.34 4.61 7.84
C GLU A 176 9.44 5.21 8.91
N TYR A 177 8.99 4.41 9.85
CA TYR A 177 8.16 4.86 10.97
C TYR A 177 9.01 5.20 12.19
N ALA A 178 8.55 6.19 12.95
CA ALA A 178 9.05 6.45 14.30
C ALA A 178 8.25 5.58 15.28
N TYR A 179 8.88 4.53 15.79
CA TYR A 179 8.30 3.65 16.80
C TYR A 179 8.58 4.17 18.21
N GLY A 180 7.67 3.92 19.15
CA GLY A 180 7.91 4.11 20.60
C GLY A 180 7.91 5.55 21.10
N GLU A 181 7.72 6.55 20.25
CA GLU A 181 7.88 7.95 20.65
C GLU A 181 6.57 8.64 21.08
N PHE A 182 5.38 8.06 20.84
CA PHE A 182 4.12 8.81 20.98
C PHE A 182 2.93 7.97 21.45
N LYS A 183 2.36 8.32 22.60
CA LYS A 183 1.19 7.63 23.16
C LYS A 183 -0.17 8.05 22.57
N ASP A 184 -0.23 9.19 21.88
CA ASP A 184 -1.49 9.80 21.43
C ASP A 184 -1.62 9.88 19.90
N LEU A 185 -0.75 9.23 19.16
CA LEU A 185 -0.65 9.30 17.71
C LEU A 185 -0.95 7.95 17.03
N PRO A 186 -0.90 7.88 15.69
CA PRO A 186 -1.38 6.73 14.94
C PRO A 186 -0.82 5.40 15.43
N HIS A 187 -1.59 4.37 15.21
CA HIS A 187 -1.43 2.97 15.56
C HIS A 187 0.02 2.43 15.70
N TRP A 188 0.94 2.78 14.80
CA TRP A 188 2.33 2.30 14.88
C TRP A 188 3.17 2.93 16.00
N SER A 189 2.78 4.09 16.51
CA SER A 189 3.53 4.79 17.55
C SER A 189 3.39 4.16 18.94
N GLU A 190 2.41 3.28 19.12
CA GLU A 190 2.17 2.54 20.36
C GLU A 190 3.16 1.39 20.54
N PHE A 191 3.82 0.96 19.46
CA PHE A 191 4.74 -0.18 19.46
C PHE A 191 6.20 0.27 19.60
N ALA A 192 6.99 -0.48 20.34
CA ALA A 192 8.42 -0.22 20.51
C ALA A 192 9.23 -0.59 19.23
N SER A 193 8.68 -1.41 18.35
CA SER A 193 9.38 -1.87 17.16
C SER A 193 8.41 -2.32 16.05
N HIS A 194 8.98 -2.43 14.84
CA HIS A 194 8.34 -3.09 13.70
C HIS A 194 7.83 -4.50 14.01
N ASP A 195 8.65 -5.33 14.67
CA ASP A 195 8.32 -6.74 14.93
C ASP A 195 7.16 -6.86 15.92
N GLU A 196 7.12 -6.00 16.94
CA GLU A 196 6.00 -5.94 17.88
C GLU A 196 4.70 -5.52 17.18
N LYS A 197 4.76 -4.48 16.34
CA LYS A 197 3.62 -4.07 15.52
C LYS A 197 3.08 -5.21 14.66
N ARG A 198 3.97 -5.92 13.95
CA ARG A 198 3.57 -7.04 13.09
C ARG A 198 3.03 -8.24 13.85
N ALA A 199 3.55 -8.50 15.04
CA ALA A 199 2.99 -9.53 15.92
C ALA A 199 1.56 -9.17 16.36
N ALA A 200 1.31 -7.92 16.72
CA ALA A 200 -0.01 -7.43 17.10
C ALA A 200 -1.02 -7.48 15.93
N ASP A 201 -0.58 -7.14 14.72
CA ASP A 201 -1.42 -7.24 13.50
C ASP A 201 -1.84 -8.69 13.22
N ARG A 202 -0.90 -9.63 13.28
CA ARG A 202 -1.20 -11.05 13.12
C ARG A 202 -2.18 -11.53 14.19
N ALA A 203 -1.91 -11.20 15.46
CA ALA A 203 -2.80 -11.56 16.56
C ALA A 203 -4.22 -10.96 16.40
N SER A 204 -4.32 -9.73 15.90
CA SER A 204 -5.62 -9.08 15.64
C SER A 204 -6.42 -9.80 14.54
N LEU A 205 -5.75 -10.24 13.46
CA LEU A 205 -6.40 -11.02 12.40
C LEU A 205 -6.81 -12.41 12.91
N GLU A 206 -5.96 -13.09 13.67
CA GLU A 206 -6.23 -14.40 14.28
C GLU A 206 -7.39 -14.35 15.27
N ALA A 207 -7.47 -13.31 16.13
CA ALA A 207 -8.55 -13.10 17.07
C ALA A 207 -9.92 -13.00 16.37
N ARG A 208 -9.95 -12.49 15.15
CA ARG A 208 -11.13 -12.46 14.27
C ARG A 208 -11.26 -13.70 13.38
N ARG A 209 -10.40 -14.71 13.57
CA ARG A 209 -10.36 -15.94 12.73
C ARG A 209 -10.25 -15.65 11.24
N GLY A 210 -9.57 -14.55 10.89
CA GLY A 210 -9.41 -14.10 9.50
C GLY A 210 -10.66 -13.43 8.90
N GLY A 211 -11.58 -12.95 9.75
CA GLY A 211 -12.85 -12.36 9.32
C GLY A 211 -13.78 -13.39 8.65
N ALA A 212 -14.75 -12.88 7.91
CA ALA A 212 -15.77 -13.71 7.25
C ALA A 212 -15.22 -14.63 6.14
N LEU A 213 -14.05 -14.27 5.56
CA LEU A 213 -13.38 -15.07 4.55
C LEU A 213 -12.45 -16.14 5.14
N GLY A 214 -12.14 -16.07 6.44
CA GLY A 214 -11.09 -16.90 7.04
C GLY A 214 -9.70 -16.58 6.51
N CYS A 215 -9.40 -15.30 6.25
CA CYS A 215 -8.12 -14.84 5.73
C CYS A 215 -6.98 -15.18 6.71
N ARG A 216 -5.91 -15.77 6.21
CA ARG A 216 -4.71 -16.10 7.00
C ARG A 216 -3.64 -15.03 6.86
N TYR A 217 -3.39 -14.62 5.63
CA TYR A 217 -2.42 -13.58 5.25
C TYR A 217 -2.57 -13.23 3.76
N VAL A 218 -1.91 -12.18 3.34
CA VAL A 218 -1.73 -11.87 1.92
C VAL A 218 -0.60 -12.71 1.36
N GLN A 219 -0.90 -13.55 0.38
CA GLN A 219 0.08 -14.40 -0.26
C GLN A 219 0.91 -13.64 -1.29
N GLU A 220 0.23 -12.88 -2.18
CA GLU A 220 0.88 -12.17 -3.28
C GLU A 220 0.22 -10.84 -3.57
N VAL A 221 1.03 -9.89 -4.02
CA VAL A 221 0.64 -8.70 -4.76
C VAL A 221 1.07 -8.90 -6.22
N VAL A 222 0.12 -8.92 -7.15
CA VAL A 222 0.40 -9.10 -8.57
C VAL A 222 0.52 -7.74 -9.24
N ALA A 223 1.66 -7.46 -9.86
CA ALA A 223 1.91 -6.24 -10.61
C ALA A 223 2.13 -6.55 -12.10
N GLY A 224 1.32 -5.93 -12.95
CA GLY A 224 1.47 -5.96 -14.39
C GLY A 224 2.57 -5.01 -14.84
N VAL A 225 3.34 -5.40 -15.85
CA VAL A 225 4.38 -4.55 -16.44
C VAL A 225 4.46 -4.75 -17.94
N THR A 226 4.68 -3.68 -18.68
CA THR A 226 4.75 -3.72 -20.16
C THR A 226 6.05 -4.31 -20.69
N ASP A 227 7.13 -4.22 -19.92
CA ASP A 227 8.43 -4.85 -20.19
C ASP A 227 8.85 -5.66 -18.96
N LEU A 228 8.59 -6.97 -19.04
CA LEU A 228 8.81 -7.87 -17.91
C LEU A 228 10.30 -8.04 -17.59
N GLU A 229 11.16 -8.20 -18.61
CA GLU A 229 12.59 -8.45 -18.40
C GLU A 229 13.32 -7.20 -17.90
N GLU A 230 13.06 -6.02 -18.49
CA GLU A 230 13.63 -4.76 -17.98
C GLU A 230 13.18 -4.51 -16.54
N THR A 231 11.90 -4.73 -16.25
CA THR A 231 11.37 -4.48 -14.91
C THR A 231 11.92 -5.50 -13.90
N ARG A 232 12.00 -6.77 -14.28
CA ARG A 232 12.59 -7.82 -13.44
C ARG A 232 14.04 -7.53 -13.05
N GLU A 233 14.84 -7.05 -14.00
CA GLU A 233 16.24 -6.67 -13.71
C GLU A 233 16.31 -5.49 -12.73
N ARG A 234 15.40 -4.51 -12.83
CA ARG A 234 15.32 -3.40 -11.87
C ARG A 234 14.91 -3.86 -10.48
N TRP A 235 14.01 -4.84 -10.40
CA TRP A 235 13.63 -5.42 -9.11
C TRP A 235 14.77 -6.22 -8.47
N ARG A 236 15.60 -6.89 -9.26
CA ARG A 236 16.85 -7.50 -8.77
C ARG A 236 17.84 -6.45 -8.24
N GLN A 237 17.98 -5.33 -8.93
CA GLN A 237 18.78 -4.21 -8.46
C GLN A 237 18.22 -3.60 -7.17
N PHE A 238 16.90 -3.55 -7.03
CA PHE A 238 16.22 -3.01 -5.85
C PHE A 238 16.32 -3.94 -4.64
N LEU A 239 15.86 -5.16 -4.77
CA LEU A 239 15.71 -6.10 -3.65
C LEU A 239 16.90 -7.05 -3.49
N GLY A 240 17.67 -7.26 -4.53
CA GLY A 240 18.71 -8.28 -4.62
C GLY A 240 18.20 -9.55 -5.30
N SER A 241 19.12 -10.28 -5.93
CA SER A 241 18.84 -11.57 -6.58
C SER A 241 18.36 -12.63 -5.61
N ASP A 242 18.83 -12.60 -4.38
CA ASP A 242 18.55 -13.62 -3.37
C ASP A 242 17.09 -13.57 -2.87
N ALA A 243 16.42 -12.44 -3.05
CA ALA A 243 15.00 -12.28 -2.74
C ALA A 243 14.06 -12.78 -3.86
N GLU A 244 14.59 -13.07 -5.04
CA GLU A 244 13.83 -13.64 -6.16
C GLU A 244 13.73 -15.16 -5.99
N THR A 245 12.58 -15.65 -5.51
CA THR A 245 12.34 -17.08 -5.22
C THR A 245 11.92 -17.89 -6.43
N ALA A 246 11.33 -17.22 -7.42
CA ALA A 246 11.02 -17.75 -8.76
C ALA A 246 11.10 -16.61 -9.78
N PRO A 247 11.21 -16.88 -11.09
CA PRO A 247 11.26 -15.84 -12.11
C PRO A 247 10.13 -14.83 -11.99
N GLY A 248 10.47 -13.58 -11.62
CA GLY A 248 9.51 -12.49 -11.43
C GLY A 248 8.75 -12.53 -10.10
N VAL A 249 9.19 -13.33 -9.12
CA VAL A 249 8.58 -13.42 -7.78
C VAL A 249 9.60 -13.09 -6.71
N TRP A 250 9.32 -12.09 -5.90
CA TRP A 250 10.16 -11.69 -4.77
C TRP A 250 9.43 -11.89 -3.45
N GLU A 251 10.12 -12.52 -2.52
CA GLU A 251 9.68 -12.66 -1.13
C GLU A 251 10.60 -11.83 -0.22
N ILE A 252 10.00 -11.04 0.65
CA ILE A 252 10.73 -10.13 1.54
C ILE A 252 10.23 -10.34 2.95
N SER A 253 11.03 -11.02 3.76
CA SER A 253 10.67 -11.37 5.14
C SER A 253 9.29 -12.03 5.21
N ASP A 254 8.50 -11.66 6.22
CA ASP A 254 7.15 -12.19 6.46
C ASP A 254 6.05 -11.44 5.67
N GLY A 255 6.42 -10.53 4.78
CA GLY A 255 5.48 -9.81 3.91
C GLY A 255 4.95 -10.69 2.77
N PRO A 256 3.97 -10.20 2.01
CA PRO A 256 3.51 -10.91 0.82
C PRO A 256 4.58 -10.93 -0.27
N ALA A 257 4.54 -11.96 -1.11
CA ALA A 257 5.32 -11.98 -2.33
C ALA A 257 4.86 -10.86 -3.29
N VAL A 258 5.78 -10.32 -4.08
CA VAL A 258 5.44 -9.49 -5.24
C VAL A 258 5.72 -10.30 -6.49
N ARG A 259 4.68 -10.48 -7.32
CA ARG A 259 4.78 -11.17 -8.61
C ARG A 259 4.64 -10.18 -9.76
N LEU A 260 5.63 -10.11 -10.63
CA LEU A 260 5.54 -9.38 -11.90
C LEU A 260 4.98 -10.29 -12.99
N VAL A 261 4.06 -9.76 -13.77
CA VAL A 261 3.47 -10.42 -14.93
C VAL A 261 3.47 -9.48 -16.14
N SER A 262 3.60 -10.05 -17.34
CA SER A 262 3.44 -9.25 -18.57
C SER A 262 2.00 -8.75 -18.70
N ALA A 263 1.83 -7.46 -18.98
CA ALA A 263 0.53 -6.83 -19.11
C ALA A 263 0.58 -5.67 -20.13
N PRO A 264 -0.57 -5.31 -20.75
CA PRO A 264 -0.62 -4.19 -21.69
C PRO A 264 -0.35 -2.83 -21.03
N GLU A 265 -0.62 -2.73 -19.72
CA GLU A 265 -0.38 -1.53 -18.90
C GLU A 265 0.32 -1.91 -17.60
N SER A 266 1.25 -1.04 -17.18
CA SER A 266 1.95 -1.24 -15.90
C SER A 266 1.12 -0.75 -14.73
N GLY A 267 1.13 -1.52 -13.63
CA GLY A 267 0.44 -1.18 -12.38
C GLY A 267 0.09 -2.39 -11.55
N ILE A 268 -0.37 -2.16 -10.32
CA ILE A 268 -0.83 -3.23 -9.43
C ILE A 268 -2.17 -3.74 -9.96
N GLN A 269 -2.26 -5.05 -10.22
CA GLN A 269 -3.43 -5.66 -10.85
C GLN A 269 -4.29 -6.43 -9.88
N ALA A 270 -3.69 -7.19 -8.94
CA ALA A 270 -4.45 -8.05 -8.06
C ALA A 270 -3.80 -8.21 -6.69
N LEU A 271 -4.64 -8.57 -5.72
CA LEU A 271 -4.26 -9.00 -4.37
C LEU A 271 -4.70 -10.45 -4.20
N VAL A 272 -3.79 -11.33 -3.78
CA VAL A 272 -4.09 -12.76 -3.53
C VAL A 272 -4.06 -13.02 -2.02
N LEU A 273 -5.19 -13.43 -1.49
CA LEU A 273 -5.38 -13.75 -0.08
C LEU A 273 -5.35 -15.27 0.13
N LYS A 274 -4.51 -15.73 1.05
CA LYS A 274 -4.56 -17.10 1.58
C LYS A 274 -5.71 -17.19 2.57
N VAL A 275 -6.62 -18.14 2.36
CA VAL A 275 -7.74 -18.40 3.28
C VAL A 275 -7.61 -19.79 3.91
N SER A 276 -8.26 -19.99 5.04
CA SER A 276 -8.24 -21.26 5.77
C SER A 276 -9.11 -22.35 5.12
N SER A 277 -10.12 -21.95 4.34
CA SER A 277 -10.97 -22.83 3.56
C SER A 277 -11.60 -22.06 2.41
N LEU A 278 -11.25 -22.45 1.18
CA LEU A 278 -11.80 -21.83 -0.02
C LEU A 278 -13.29 -22.09 -0.16
N GLU A 279 -13.76 -23.28 0.24
CA GLU A 279 -15.18 -23.62 0.19
C GLU A 279 -16.02 -22.77 1.15
N LYS A 280 -15.56 -22.55 2.39
CA LYS A 280 -16.24 -21.64 3.32
C LYS A 280 -16.28 -20.21 2.81
N ALA A 281 -15.16 -19.74 2.24
CA ALA A 281 -15.11 -18.40 1.66
C ALA A 281 -16.08 -18.26 0.47
N LYS A 282 -16.16 -19.25 -0.43
CA LYS A 282 -17.14 -19.30 -1.53
C LYS A 282 -18.57 -19.25 -1.05
N THR A 283 -18.89 -20.06 -0.02
CA THR A 283 -20.24 -20.09 0.58
C THR A 283 -20.62 -18.70 1.08
N PHE A 284 -19.76 -18.07 1.88
CA PHE A 284 -19.99 -16.72 2.38
C PHE A 284 -20.17 -15.70 1.23
N LEU A 285 -19.26 -15.71 0.24
CA LEU A 285 -19.35 -14.80 -0.89
C LEU A 285 -20.63 -15.01 -1.72
N SER A 286 -21.08 -16.26 -1.86
CA SER A 286 -22.33 -16.59 -2.55
C SER A 286 -23.54 -16.05 -1.79
N GLU A 287 -23.61 -16.26 -0.48
CA GLU A 287 -24.68 -15.75 0.38
C GLU A 287 -24.79 -14.22 0.36
N LYS A 288 -23.65 -13.54 0.19
CA LYS A 288 -23.58 -12.07 0.08
C LYS A 288 -23.73 -11.55 -1.36
N GLY A 289 -23.90 -12.43 -2.35
CA GLY A 289 -23.92 -12.04 -3.78
C GLY A 289 -22.62 -11.40 -4.24
N MET A 290 -21.48 -11.82 -3.65
CA MET A 290 -20.13 -11.31 -3.90
C MET A 290 -19.23 -12.33 -4.58
N LEU A 291 -19.74 -13.54 -4.88
CA LEU A 291 -18.95 -14.60 -5.52
C LEU A 291 -18.69 -14.25 -6.97
N GLY A 292 -17.42 -14.10 -7.32
CA GLY A 292 -16.96 -13.93 -8.70
C GLY A 292 -16.50 -15.25 -9.34
N ALA A 293 -15.68 -15.14 -10.38
CA ALA A 293 -15.19 -16.30 -11.12
C ALA A 293 -14.30 -17.19 -10.24
N SER A 294 -14.46 -18.50 -10.42
CA SER A 294 -13.60 -19.52 -9.83
C SER A 294 -12.87 -20.29 -10.93
N LYS A 295 -11.55 -20.37 -10.85
CA LYS A 295 -10.71 -21.07 -11.82
C LYS A 295 -9.38 -21.50 -11.18
N ASP A 296 -8.88 -22.68 -11.55
CA ASP A 296 -7.53 -23.15 -11.18
C ASP A 296 -7.23 -23.09 -9.66
N GLY A 297 -8.20 -23.50 -8.83
CA GLY A 297 -8.05 -23.47 -7.36
C GLY A 297 -8.13 -22.07 -6.73
N GLN A 298 -8.48 -21.05 -7.50
CA GLN A 298 -8.69 -19.69 -7.06
C GLN A 298 -10.16 -19.28 -7.17
N THR A 299 -10.58 -18.36 -6.30
CA THR A 299 -11.88 -17.70 -6.39
C THR A 299 -11.70 -16.21 -6.27
N ARG A 300 -12.45 -15.42 -7.03
CA ARG A 300 -12.42 -13.97 -6.96
C ARG A 300 -13.61 -13.43 -6.16
N ILE A 301 -13.41 -12.32 -5.47
CA ILE A 301 -14.54 -11.46 -5.11
C ILE A 301 -15.01 -10.81 -6.41
N ALA A 302 -16.33 -10.78 -6.66
CA ALA A 302 -16.89 -10.15 -7.84
C ALA A 302 -16.44 -8.68 -7.93
N PRO A 303 -15.80 -8.22 -9.01
CA PRO A 303 -15.22 -6.88 -9.09
C PRO A 303 -16.24 -5.76 -8.83
N GLU A 304 -17.47 -5.91 -9.28
CA GLU A 304 -18.57 -4.97 -9.04
C GLU A 304 -18.97 -4.88 -7.54
N LYS A 305 -18.55 -5.83 -6.73
CA LYS A 305 -18.76 -5.87 -5.27
C LYS A 305 -17.54 -5.46 -4.47
N SER A 306 -16.37 -5.41 -5.11
CA SER A 306 -15.10 -4.94 -4.54
C SER A 306 -14.65 -3.61 -5.16
N TYR A 307 -15.59 -2.83 -5.70
CA TYR A 307 -15.32 -1.53 -6.32
C TYR A 307 -14.28 -1.60 -7.46
N GLY A 308 -14.28 -2.67 -8.25
CA GLY A 308 -13.33 -2.87 -9.36
C GLY A 308 -12.02 -3.55 -8.97
N LEU A 309 -11.75 -3.77 -7.69
CA LEU A 309 -10.51 -4.41 -7.25
C LEU A 309 -10.50 -5.92 -7.57
N ASP A 310 -9.41 -6.41 -8.16
CA ASP A 310 -9.19 -7.86 -8.34
C ASP A 310 -8.61 -8.46 -7.06
N VAL A 311 -9.50 -8.99 -6.22
CA VAL A 311 -9.13 -9.71 -4.99
C VAL A 311 -9.39 -11.19 -5.20
N ARG A 312 -8.33 -11.99 -5.10
CA ARG A 312 -8.34 -13.44 -5.32
C ARG A 312 -8.12 -14.18 -4.01
N LEU A 313 -8.81 -15.30 -3.86
CA LEU A 313 -8.71 -16.17 -2.70
C LEU A 313 -8.11 -17.51 -3.13
N VAL A 314 -7.18 -18.05 -2.33
CA VAL A 314 -6.56 -19.37 -2.48
C VAL A 314 -6.52 -20.09 -1.14
N GLU A 315 -6.53 -21.43 -1.15
CA GLU A 315 -6.39 -22.27 0.05
C GLU A 315 -4.99 -22.83 0.19
#